data_47de081110eaf7c1b0fa7ff86c2e4e95
#
_entry.id   47de081110eaf7c1b0fa7ff86c2e4e95
#
_cell.length_a   1.000
_cell.length_b   1.000
_cell.length_c   1.000
_cell.angle_alpha   90.00
_cell.angle_beta   90.00
_cell.angle_gamma   90.00
#
_symmetry.space_group_name_H-M   'P 1'
#
loop_
_entity.id
_entity.type
_entity.pdbx_description
1 polymer ?
#
loop_
_entity_poly.entity_id
_entity_poly.type
_entity_poly.pdbx_seq_one_letter_code
_entity_poly.pdbx_strand_id
1 'polypeptide(L)'
;MPDDGAQRPPEPPEYNVYRSRKGLFSRLRSADLSSLRKRPKLPGKRPGGGDRGSRGKGRSPRAPFDVRRILKWVGIAVLGWILLSFLAFAVSAQLQTFKLSGEAKDALHGNPFILPSAQTILVLGTDARPPDTQEPGAPNSKKCFEQQSHGDAPHDGCEAGEYRADTLMLIRAGGGTFNKLSIPRDSYAEIPGQTTQKINAAYSFGGAALQIKTVEQFLGIQIDHVAIIDFTGFEDLIDAVGGVEVEVPVKLCADISGGAGHGQGGVTLRLHKGTNTLDGEKALAYSRTREPVECPGPGKSAFTLGYNDLNRTKAQQAVINGIKERLTDPLRIPYNFIHGPIIGWDAPKAFVSDMGFLTMPQLILAAAIGGESGTDVLCGSPKAGCSLDGPEGSIEVPDSARRAAVKRLMG
;
A
#
# COMPACT_ATOMS: atom_id res chain seq x y z
N MET A 1 12.84 51.54 41.01
CA MET A 1 12.88 51.15 39.59
C MET A 1 13.54 49.77 39.55
N PRO A 2 12.84 48.68 39.35
CA PRO A 2 13.42 47.36 39.12
C PRO A 2 13.67 47.17 37.64
N ASP A 3 14.78 46.58 37.32
CA ASP A 3 15.39 46.28 36.07
C ASP A 3 14.57 45.18 35.30
N ASP A 4 14.06 45.52 34.13
CA ASP A 4 13.34 44.62 33.24
C ASP A 4 14.34 43.73 32.49
N GLY A 5 14.67 42.58 33.04
CA GLY A 5 15.41 41.53 32.38
C GLY A 5 14.59 40.88 31.27
N ALA A 6 14.64 41.44 30.07
CA ALA A 6 14.10 40.79 28.86
C ALA A 6 14.85 39.49 28.56
N GLN A 7 14.24 38.34 28.90
CA GLN A 7 14.71 37.03 28.49
C GLN A 7 14.64 36.91 26.95
N ARG A 8 15.77 36.67 26.31
CA ARG A 8 15.83 36.32 24.89
C ARG A 8 15.04 35.01 24.67
N PRO A 9 14.26 34.92 23.58
CA PRO A 9 13.62 33.65 23.25
C PRO A 9 14.69 32.58 22.97
N PRO A 10 14.43 31.30 23.29
CA PRO A 10 15.37 30.23 23.05
C PRO A 10 15.66 30.10 21.55
N GLU A 11 16.93 29.93 21.21
CA GLU A 11 17.36 29.67 19.85
C GLU A 11 16.69 28.37 19.34
N PRO A 12 16.21 28.36 18.08
CA PRO A 12 15.62 27.15 17.50
C PRO A 12 16.70 26.06 17.39
N PRO A 13 16.33 24.79 17.59
CA PRO A 13 17.27 23.68 17.51
C PRO A 13 17.90 23.59 16.12
N GLU A 14 19.20 23.37 16.04
CA GLU A 14 19.93 23.13 14.80
C GLU A 14 19.44 21.82 14.17
N TYR A 15 18.76 21.93 13.05
CA TYR A 15 18.36 20.78 12.24
C TYR A 15 19.50 20.35 11.32
N ASN A 16 20.04 19.15 11.51
CA ASN A 16 20.90 18.52 10.51
C ASN A 16 20.04 18.08 9.32
N VAL A 17 20.08 18.86 8.24
CA VAL A 17 19.43 18.48 6.97
C VAL A 17 20.23 17.33 6.35
N TYR A 18 19.81 16.09 6.58
CA TYR A 18 20.30 14.95 5.84
C TYR A 18 19.78 15.00 4.41
N ARG A 19 20.61 15.47 3.48
CA ARG A 19 20.35 15.32 2.04
C ARG A 19 20.35 13.83 1.71
N SER A 20 19.22 13.29 1.29
CA SER A 20 19.11 11.94 0.77
C SER A 20 20.14 11.71 -0.33
N ARG A 21 20.86 10.58 -0.27
CA ARG A 21 21.73 10.15 -1.35
C ARG A 21 20.89 9.95 -2.59
N LYS A 22 21.10 10.76 -3.61
CA LYS A 22 20.46 10.60 -4.92
C LYS A 22 20.64 9.15 -5.38
N GLY A 23 19.51 8.47 -5.63
CA GLY A 23 19.51 7.10 -6.08
C GLY A 23 20.30 6.90 -7.38
N LEU A 24 20.67 5.67 -7.68
CA LEU A 24 21.53 5.27 -8.80
C LEU A 24 21.04 5.84 -10.15
N PHE A 25 19.74 6.01 -10.32
CA PHE A 25 19.11 6.55 -11.52
C PHE A 25 19.29 8.05 -11.74
N SER A 26 19.57 8.84 -10.71
CA SER A 26 19.89 10.27 -10.91
C SER A 26 21.26 10.50 -11.53
N ARG A 27 22.16 9.52 -11.45
CA ARG A 27 23.48 9.57 -12.09
C ARG A 27 23.45 9.29 -13.59
N LEU A 28 22.41 8.60 -14.08
CA LEU A 28 22.25 8.34 -15.52
C LEU A 28 21.66 9.52 -16.29
N ARG A 29 20.98 10.45 -15.62
CA ARG A 29 20.39 11.65 -16.26
C ARG A 29 21.39 12.77 -16.53
N SER A 30 22.57 12.74 -15.94
CA SER A 30 23.63 13.75 -16.12
C SER A 30 24.82 13.28 -16.98
N ALA A 31 24.68 12.14 -17.64
CA ALA A 31 25.69 11.70 -18.62
C ALA A 31 25.59 12.61 -19.84
N ASP A 32 26.59 13.47 -19.99
CA ASP A 32 26.71 14.38 -21.11
C ASP A 32 26.99 13.60 -22.40
N LEU A 33 25.98 13.47 -23.24
CA LEU A 33 26.04 12.80 -24.56
C LEU A 33 26.71 13.68 -25.63
N SER A 34 27.26 14.84 -25.29
CA SER A 34 27.92 15.73 -26.24
C SER A 34 29.21 15.15 -26.83
N SER A 35 29.82 14.18 -26.15
CA SER A 35 31.06 13.53 -26.61
C SER A 35 30.86 12.55 -27.78
N LEU A 36 29.64 12.12 -28.08
CA LEU A 36 29.33 11.19 -29.18
C LEU A 36 29.14 11.90 -30.54
N ARG A 37 29.26 13.24 -30.61
CA ARG A 37 29.06 14.01 -31.83
C ARG A 37 30.33 14.34 -32.60
N LYS A 38 31.50 13.84 -32.20
CA LYS A 38 32.73 14.05 -32.95
C LYS A 38 32.79 13.11 -34.13
N ARG A 39 32.44 13.60 -35.31
CA ARG A 39 32.72 12.95 -36.58
C ARG A 39 34.24 12.91 -36.77
N PRO A 40 34.87 11.76 -37.15
CA PRO A 40 36.24 11.72 -37.54
C PRO A 40 36.43 12.55 -38.83
N LYS A 41 37.43 13.47 -38.81
CA LYS A 41 37.88 14.18 -40.01
C LYS A 41 38.60 13.17 -40.87
N LEU A 42 38.18 13.02 -42.13
CA LEU A 42 38.86 12.28 -43.17
C LEU A 42 40.16 13.00 -43.55
N PRO A 43 41.29 12.29 -43.72
CA PRO A 43 42.52 12.87 -44.23
C PRO A 43 42.40 13.15 -45.75
N GLY A 44 43.02 14.26 -46.17
CA GLY A 44 42.94 14.78 -47.51
C GLY A 44 43.58 13.89 -48.57
N LYS A 45 43.05 13.99 -49.79
CA LYS A 45 43.56 13.39 -51.04
C LYS A 45 44.91 13.92 -51.37
N ARG A 46 45.84 13.01 -51.73
CA ARG A 46 46.97 13.29 -52.62
C ARG A 46 46.65 12.76 -54.02
N PRO A 47 46.96 13.46 -55.12
CA PRO A 47 46.74 12.99 -56.45
C PRO A 47 47.97 12.21 -56.98
N GLY A 48 47.73 11.12 -57.68
CA GLY A 48 48.83 10.37 -58.31
C GLY A 48 48.29 9.15 -59.06
N GLY A 49 48.30 9.22 -60.39
CA GLY A 49 47.81 8.41 -61.42
C GLY A 49 48.15 6.91 -61.42
N GLY A 50 47.39 6.16 -62.20
CA GLY A 50 47.65 4.75 -62.49
C GLY A 50 46.36 3.99 -62.81
N ASP A 51 46.00 4.02 -64.03
CA ASP A 51 45.03 3.18 -64.70
C ASP A 51 45.27 1.69 -64.46
N ARG A 52 44.24 0.90 -64.13
CA ARG A 52 43.94 -0.47 -64.61
C ARG A 52 42.94 -1.22 -63.71
N GLY A 53 41.89 -1.72 -64.36
CA GLY A 53 41.24 -2.92 -63.88
C GLY A 53 39.94 -2.72 -63.08
N SER A 54 38.86 -2.41 -63.74
CA SER A 54 37.49 -2.62 -63.30
C SER A 54 37.28 -4.08 -62.85
N ARG A 55 37.32 -4.33 -61.55
CA ARG A 55 36.62 -5.46 -60.95
C ARG A 55 35.52 -4.87 -60.07
N GLY A 56 34.31 -4.84 -60.59
CA GLY A 56 33.11 -4.54 -59.83
C GLY A 56 32.98 -5.46 -58.61
N LYS A 57 33.31 -4.95 -57.44
CA LYS A 57 32.90 -5.57 -56.16
C LYS A 57 31.40 -5.46 -56.12
N GLY A 58 30.69 -6.53 -56.53
CA GLY A 58 29.29 -6.70 -56.32
C GLY A 58 28.95 -6.35 -54.85
N ARG A 59 28.16 -5.33 -54.63
CA ARG A 59 27.46 -5.11 -53.38
C ARG A 59 26.71 -6.39 -53.10
N SER A 60 27.13 -7.16 -52.12
CA SER A 60 26.36 -8.27 -51.60
C SER A 60 24.92 -7.76 -51.33
N PRO A 61 23.90 -8.41 -51.86
CA PRO A 61 22.53 -8.03 -51.56
C PRO A 61 22.39 -8.11 -50.04
N ARG A 62 21.97 -7.00 -49.42
CA ARG A 62 21.57 -7.02 -48.00
C ARG A 62 20.51 -8.10 -47.90
N ALA A 63 20.79 -9.13 -47.08
CA ALA A 63 19.85 -10.20 -46.84
C ALA A 63 18.49 -9.59 -46.49
N PRO A 64 17.40 -10.05 -47.10
CA PRO A 64 16.08 -9.52 -46.82
C PRO A 64 15.84 -9.63 -45.31
N PHE A 65 15.37 -8.53 -44.71
CA PHE A 65 14.99 -8.52 -43.30
C PHE A 65 13.96 -9.63 -43.07
N ASP A 66 14.37 -10.68 -42.36
CA ASP A 66 13.48 -11.80 -42.05
C ASP A 66 12.55 -11.35 -40.91
N VAL A 67 11.43 -10.77 -41.27
CA VAL A 67 10.41 -10.25 -40.34
C VAL A 67 9.96 -11.35 -39.36
N ARG A 68 9.90 -12.62 -39.79
CA ARG A 68 9.54 -13.75 -38.93
C ARG A 68 10.57 -13.96 -37.82
N ARG A 69 11.86 -13.80 -38.13
CA ARG A 69 12.93 -13.90 -37.16
C ARG A 69 12.88 -12.76 -36.14
N ILE A 70 12.62 -11.52 -36.58
CA ILE A 70 12.47 -10.36 -35.71
C ILE A 70 11.28 -10.56 -34.79
N LEU A 71 10.10 -10.93 -35.31
CA LEU A 71 8.90 -11.21 -34.54
C LEU A 71 9.12 -12.31 -33.50
N LYS A 72 9.86 -13.37 -33.83
CA LYS A 72 10.24 -14.44 -32.89
C LYS A 72 11.06 -13.89 -31.74
N TRP A 73 12.10 -13.10 -32.02
CA TRP A 73 12.95 -12.54 -30.96
C TRP A 73 12.22 -11.51 -30.12
N VAL A 74 11.36 -10.67 -30.72
CA VAL A 74 10.48 -9.75 -29.96
C VAL A 74 9.54 -10.55 -29.06
N GLY A 75 8.91 -11.61 -29.55
CA GLY A 75 8.06 -12.47 -28.74
C GLY A 75 8.82 -13.11 -27.56
N ILE A 76 10.03 -13.60 -27.80
CA ILE A 76 10.88 -14.16 -26.72
C ILE A 76 11.24 -13.07 -25.70
N ALA A 77 11.58 -11.86 -26.14
CA ALA A 77 11.92 -10.75 -25.25
C ALA A 77 10.70 -10.32 -24.40
N VAL A 78 9.52 -10.22 -25.01
CA VAL A 78 8.25 -9.91 -24.29
C VAL A 78 7.94 -10.99 -23.26
N LEU A 79 8.04 -12.26 -23.65
CA LEU A 79 7.81 -13.37 -22.72
C LEU A 79 8.83 -13.37 -21.56
N GLY A 80 10.10 -13.13 -21.88
CA GLY A 80 11.15 -13.02 -20.86
C GLY A 80 10.90 -11.87 -19.87
N TRP A 81 10.38 -10.74 -20.36
CA TRP A 81 10.03 -9.60 -19.55
C TRP A 81 8.84 -9.88 -18.61
N ILE A 82 7.81 -10.56 -19.13
CA ILE A 82 6.66 -11.01 -18.33
C ILE A 82 7.11 -12.00 -17.25
N LEU A 83 7.96 -12.96 -17.62
CA LEU A 83 8.51 -13.93 -16.65
C LEU A 83 9.36 -13.25 -15.58
N LEU A 84 10.16 -12.25 -15.94
CA LEU A 84 10.94 -11.45 -14.98
C LEU A 84 10.02 -10.71 -14.02
N SER A 85 8.95 -10.09 -14.51
CA SER A 85 7.95 -9.39 -13.69
C SER A 85 7.27 -10.35 -12.71
N PHE A 86 6.87 -11.52 -13.20
CA PHE A 86 6.26 -12.55 -12.35
C PHE A 86 7.24 -13.12 -11.32
N LEU A 87 8.51 -13.33 -11.69
CA LEU A 87 9.54 -13.80 -10.77
C LEU A 87 9.81 -12.76 -9.67
N ALA A 88 9.89 -11.47 -10.02
CA ALA A 88 10.02 -10.39 -9.06
C ALA A 88 8.86 -10.40 -8.06
N PHE A 89 7.63 -10.52 -8.55
CA PHE A 89 6.43 -10.66 -7.73
C PHE A 89 6.48 -11.90 -6.83
N ALA A 90 6.81 -13.05 -7.39
CA ALA A 90 6.81 -14.32 -6.65
C ALA A 90 7.84 -14.30 -5.51
N VAL A 91 9.06 -13.81 -5.78
CA VAL A 91 10.09 -13.68 -4.77
C VAL A 91 9.68 -12.68 -3.70
N SER A 92 9.18 -11.51 -4.09
CA SER A 92 8.73 -10.48 -3.15
C SER A 92 7.58 -10.99 -2.28
N ALA A 93 6.55 -11.61 -2.87
CA ALA A 93 5.42 -12.18 -2.13
C ALA A 93 5.88 -13.25 -1.12
N GLN A 94 6.81 -14.11 -1.52
CA GLN A 94 7.33 -15.13 -0.61
C GLN A 94 8.12 -14.51 0.56
N LEU A 95 8.85 -13.44 0.32
CA LEU A 95 9.57 -12.73 1.38
C LEU A 95 8.64 -12.11 2.42
N GLN A 96 7.46 -11.62 2.00
CA GLN A 96 6.48 -11.05 2.95
C GLN A 96 5.92 -12.12 3.90
N THR A 97 5.80 -13.38 3.47
CA THR A 97 5.29 -14.44 4.35
C THR A 97 6.20 -14.73 5.54
N PHE A 98 7.49 -14.41 5.45
CA PHE A 98 8.43 -14.59 6.57
C PHE A 98 8.31 -13.50 7.64
N LYS A 99 7.67 -12.37 7.32
CA LYS A 99 7.45 -11.29 8.26
C LYS A 99 6.29 -11.56 9.23
N LEU A 100 5.34 -12.42 8.85
CA LEU A 100 4.22 -12.78 9.70
C LEU A 100 4.66 -13.76 10.78
N SER A 101 4.21 -13.55 12.02
CA SER A 101 4.53 -14.42 13.16
C SER A 101 4.00 -15.85 12.98
N GLY A 102 4.65 -16.82 13.66
CA GLY A 102 4.17 -18.21 13.69
C GLY A 102 2.78 -18.31 14.30
N GLU A 103 2.54 -17.59 15.39
CA GLU A 103 1.25 -17.59 16.10
C GLU A 103 0.09 -17.08 15.22
N ALA A 104 0.36 -16.06 14.38
CA ALA A 104 -0.65 -15.57 13.44
C ALA A 104 -0.92 -16.61 12.34
N LYS A 105 0.11 -17.28 11.82
CA LYS A 105 -0.07 -18.37 10.84
C LYS A 105 -0.85 -19.55 11.40
N ASP A 106 -0.60 -19.91 12.66
CA ASP A 106 -1.28 -21.02 13.34
C ASP A 106 -2.77 -20.70 13.64
N ALA A 107 -3.12 -19.43 13.67
CA ALA A 107 -4.51 -18.97 13.84
C ALA A 107 -5.33 -18.97 12.54
N LEU A 108 -4.72 -19.23 11.37
CA LEU A 108 -5.36 -19.19 10.07
C LEU A 108 -5.81 -20.58 9.61
N HIS A 109 -6.91 -20.62 8.83
CA HIS A 109 -7.54 -21.85 8.36
C HIS A 109 -7.45 -22.03 6.84
N GLY A 110 -6.78 -21.14 6.14
CA GLY A 110 -6.75 -21.05 4.68
C GLY A 110 -5.95 -22.14 3.98
N ASN A 111 -6.18 -22.25 2.70
CA ASN A 111 -5.39 -23.07 1.79
C ASN A 111 -4.89 -22.20 0.61
N PRO A 112 -3.84 -22.62 -0.12
CA PRO A 112 -3.24 -21.77 -1.15
C PRO A 112 -4.10 -21.59 -2.42
N PHE A 113 -5.31 -22.15 -2.49
CA PHE A 113 -6.15 -22.13 -3.68
C PHE A 113 -7.43 -21.31 -3.47
N ILE A 114 -7.35 -19.99 -3.69
CA ILE A 114 -8.48 -19.06 -3.54
C ILE A 114 -9.49 -19.19 -4.69
N LEU A 115 -9.03 -19.36 -5.93
CA LEU A 115 -9.92 -19.34 -7.10
C LEU A 115 -11.02 -20.41 -7.08
N PRO A 116 -10.76 -21.69 -6.75
CA PRO A 116 -11.79 -22.71 -6.79
C PRO A 116 -12.74 -22.66 -5.59
N SER A 117 -12.31 -22.12 -4.45
CA SER A 117 -13.13 -22.04 -3.23
C SER A 117 -12.97 -20.67 -2.57
N ALA A 118 -14.10 -20.03 -2.29
CA ALA A 118 -14.07 -18.72 -1.64
C ALA A 118 -13.42 -18.82 -0.25
N GLN A 119 -12.48 -17.89 0.02
CA GLN A 119 -11.79 -17.79 1.30
C GLN A 119 -11.94 -16.39 1.90
N THR A 120 -11.90 -16.32 3.21
CA THR A 120 -12.07 -15.10 3.99
C THR A 120 -10.70 -14.55 4.37
N ILE A 121 -10.42 -13.33 3.97
CA ILE A 121 -9.15 -12.65 4.19
C ILE A 121 -9.40 -11.48 5.14
N LEU A 122 -8.70 -11.43 6.26
CA LEU A 122 -8.71 -10.29 7.17
C LEU A 122 -7.64 -9.29 6.75
N VAL A 123 -8.06 -8.10 6.38
CA VAL A 123 -7.17 -6.97 6.07
C VAL A 123 -7.10 -6.06 7.30
N LEU A 124 -5.89 -5.83 7.78
CA LEU A 124 -5.59 -4.99 8.93
C LEU A 124 -4.77 -3.79 8.47
N GLY A 125 -5.16 -2.59 8.88
CA GLY A 125 -4.34 -1.39 8.76
C GLY A 125 -3.97 -0.90 10.15
N THR A 126 -2.69 -0.76 10.44
CA THR A 126 -2.20 -0.26 11.71
C THR A 126 -1.58 1.12 11.53
N ASP A 127 -1.53 1.93 12.60
CA ASP A 127 -0.84 3.21 12.59
C ASP A 127 0.63 3.12 13.04
N ALA A 128 1.12 1.91 13.19
CA ALA A 128 2.48 1.63 13.60
C ALA A 128 3.53 2.06 12.58
N ARG A 129 4.61 2.62 13.06
CA ARG A 129 5.64 3.29 12.25
C ARG A 129 7.02 2.67 12.20
N PRO A 130 7.37 1.64 12.97
CA PRO A 130 8.76 1.17 12.92
C PRO A 130 9.01 0.38 11.63
N PRO A 131 10.02 0.77 10.83
CA PRO A 131 10.33 0.11 9.57
C PRO A 131 10.90 -1.31 9.69
N ASP A 132 11.15 -1.78 10.90
CA ASP A 132 11.92 -3.03 11.16
C ASP A 132 11.10 -4.10 11.89
N THR A 133 9.80 -3.93 12.05
CA THR A 133 8.96 -4.91 12.73
C THR A 133 8.48 -5.99 11.77
N GLN A 134 8.51 -7.23 12.20
CA GLN A 134 7.99 -8.34 11.40
C GLN A 134 6.48 -8.17 11.16
N GLU A 135 5.72 -7.83 12.20
CA GLU A 135 4.33 -7.38 12.10
C GLU A 135 4.29 -5.90 12.48
N PRO A 136 3.89 -4.98 11.58
CA PRO A 136 3.84 -3.56 11.91
C PRO A 136 3.01 -3.28 13.17
N GLY A 137 3.65 -2.74 14.21
CA GLY A 137 3.02 -2.38 15.47
C GLY A 137 2.60 -3.50 16.41
N ALA A 138 2.95 -4.74 16.12
CA ALA A 138 2.69 -5.84 17.04
C ALA A 138 3.64 -5.80 18.25
N PRO A 139 3.17 -6.17 19.46
CA PRO A 139 3.99 -6.21 20.66
C PRO A 139 5.09 -7.29 20.62
N ASN A 140 4.95 -8.28 19.74
CA ASN A 140 5.91 -9.35 19.50
C ASN A 140 6.96 -9.02 18.43
N SER A 141 7.08 -7.76 18.04
CA SER A 141 8.13 -7.33 17.12
C SER A 141 9.52 -7.59 17.70
N LYS A 142 10.46 -7.99 16.86
CA LYS A 142 11.82 -8.35 17.26
C LYS A 142 12.51 -7.26 18.12
N LYS A 143 12.31 -5.98 17.78
CA LYS A 143 12.85 -4.85 18.54
C LYS A 143 12.27 -4.77 19.96
N CYS A 144 10.97 -4.93 20.10
CA CYS A 144 10.32 -4.90 21.42
C CYS A 144 10.80 -6.06 22.30
N PHE A 145 11.00 -7.23 21.71
CA PHE A 145 11.54 -8.40 22.40
C PHE A 145 13.00 -8.20 22.83
N GLU A 146 13.85 -7.66 21.96
CA GLU A 146 15.25 -7.38 22.28
C GLU A 146 15.39 -6.33 23.39
N GLN A 147 14.56 -5.27 23.39
CA GLN A 147 14.55 -4.24 24.43
C GLN A 147 14.07 -4.80 25.78
N GLN A 148 13.01 -5.59 25.82
CA GLN A 148 12.54 -6.24 27.04
C GLN A 148 13.58 -7.22 27.61
N SER A 149 14.34 -7.90 26.76
CA SER A 149 15.40 -8.83 27.21
C SER A 149 16.61 -8.13 27.83
N HIS A 150 16.84 -6.87 27.53
CA HIS A 150 17.95 -6.07 28.09
C HIS A 150 17.55 -5.22 29.32
N GLY A 151 16.28 -5.27 29.74
CA GLY A 151 15.80 -4.54 30.92
C GLY A 151 15.72 -3.02 30.71
N ASP A 152 15.84 -2.54 29.50
CA ASP A 152 15.66 -1.13 29.15
C ASP A 152 14.19 -0.75 29.26
N ALA A 153 13.92 0.50 29.68
CA ALA A 153 12.56 1.03 29.65
C ALA A 153 12.00 0.94 28.21
N PRO A 154 10.72 0.55 28.04
CA PRO A 154 10.13 0.48 26.72
C PRO A 154 10.24 1.85 26.05
N HIS A 155 10.89 1.89 24.87
CA HIS A 155 10.89 3.08 24.03
C HIS A 155 9.58 3.17 23.27
N ASP A 156 9.24 4.38 22.81
CA ASP A 156 8.05 4.66 22.00
C ASP A 156 7.84 3.55 20.95
N GLY A 157 6.72 2.87 21.04
CA GLY A 157 6.32 1.83 20.12
C GLY A 157 6.37 0.38 20.62
N CYS A 158 6.82 0.14 21.85
CA CYS A 158 6.84 -1.20 22.43
C CYS A 158 5.88 -1.38 23.61
N GLU A 159 5.15 -0.34 24.01
CA GLU A 159 4.17 -0.45 25.09
C GLU A 159 2.89 -1.11 24.58
N ALA A 160 2.38 -2.09 25.34
CA ALA A 160 1.08 -2.68 25.08
C ALA A 160 0.01 -1.57 25.10
N GLY A 161 -0.75 -1.42 23.99
CA GLY A 161 -1.80 -0.44 23.87
C GLY A 161 -1.51 0.76 22.97
N GLU A 162 -0.28 0.95 22.51
CA GLU A 162 0.10 2.11 21.67
C GLU A 162 -0.32 1.92 20.20
N TYR A 163 -0.24 0.70 19.67
CA TYR A 163 -0.59 0.42 18.28
C TYR A 163 -1.87 -0.41 18.17
N ARG A 164 -2.83 0.11 17.44
CA ARG A 164 -4.15 -0.51 17.24
C ARG A 164 -4.40 -0.76 15.76
N ALA A 165 -5.25 -1.74 15.47
CA ALA A 165 -5.75 -1.93 14.11
C ALA A 165 -6.80 -0.87 13.79
N ASP A 166 -6.40 0.19 13.12
CA ASP A 166 -7.31 1.29 12.74
C ASP A 166 -8.23 0.94 11.57
N THR A 167 -7.86 -0.05 10.78
CA THR A 167 -8.69 -0.60 9.69
C THR A 167 -8.85 -2.10 9.90
N LEU A 168 -10.10 -2.55 9.97
CA LEU A 168 -10.47 -3.96 9.96
C LEU A 168 -11.45 -4.20 8.82
N MET A 169 -11.03 -4.96 7.83
CA MET A 169 -11.86 -5.29 6.68
C MET A 169 -11.78 -6.78 6.38
N LEU A 170 -12.90 -7.42 6.13
CA LEU A 170 -12.96 -8.77 5.61
C LEU A 170 -13.21 -8.73 4.10
N ILE A 171 -12.48 -9.56 3.38
CA ILE A 171 -12.67 -9.83 1.96
C ILE A 171 -12.99 -11.30 1.79
N ARG A 172 -14.14 -11.61 1.21
CA ARG A 172 -14.48 -12.96 0.77
C ARG A 172 -14.18 -13.07 -0.71
N ALA A 173 -13.17 -13.84 -1.08
CA ALA A 173 -12.67 -13.91 -2.46
C ALA A 173 -12.56 -15.36 -2.95
N GLY A 174 -12.88 -15.60 -4.21
CA GLY A 174 -12.80 -16.91 -4.87
C GLY A 174 -14.17 -17.56 -5.09
N GLY A 175 -14.20 -18.68 -5.78
CA GLY A 175 -15.46 -19.35 -6.14
C GLY A 175 -16.45 -18.49 -6.93
N GLY A 176 -15.96 -17.47 -7.65
CA GLY A 176 -16.81 -16.49 -8.34
C GLY A 176 -17.33 -15.35 -7.45
N THR A 177 -16.90 -15.28 -6.19
CA THR A 177 -17.33 -14.27 -5.22
C THR A 177 -16.21 -13.27 -4.93
N PHE A 178 -16.57 -11.99 -4.74
CA PHE A 178 -15.68 -10.96 -4.21
C PHE A 178 -16.48 -9.94 -3.39
N ASN A 179 -16.69 -10.24 -2.11
CA ASN A 179 -17.46 -9.40 -1.18
C ASN A 179 -16.54 -8.78 -0.13
N LYS A 180 -16.91 -7.61 0.36
CA LYS A 180 -16.15 -6.86 1.35
C LYS A 180 -17.03 -6.44 2.51
N LEU A 181 -16.54 -6.58 3.75
CA LEU A 181 -17.20 -6.12 4.98
C LEU A 181 -16.18 -5.33 5.81
N SER A 182 -16.45 -4.06 6.04
CA SER A 182 -15.67 -3.23 6.97
C SER A 182 -16.25 -3.36 8.38
N ILE A 183 -15.37 -3.62 9.35
CA ILE A 183 -15.72 -3.67 10.78
C ILE A 183 -15.26 -2.35 11.40
N PRO A 184 -16.15 -1.57 12.03
CA PRO A 184 -15.74 -0.39 12.77
C PRO A 184 -14.76 -0.75 13.89
N ARG A 185 -13.63 -0.06 13.95
CA ARG A 185 -12.56 -0.31 14.92
C ARG A 185 -12.99 -0.19 16.39
N ASP A 186 -14.01 0.62 16.64
CA ASP A 186 -14.55 0.88 17.97
C ASP A 186 -15.70 -0.09 18.33
N SER A 187 -15.95 -1.16 17.55
CA SER A 187 -16.92 -2.21 17.89
C SER A 187 -16.56 -2.85 19.23
N TYR A 188 -17.55 -2.95 20.13
CA TYR A 188 -17.37 -3.56 21.45
C TYR A 188 -17.34 -5.07 21.32
N ALA A 189 -16.21 -5.70 21.67
CA ALA A 189 -15.96 -7.12 21.48
C ALA A 189 -15.23 -7.74 22.67
N GLU A 190 -15.55 -8.98 22.97
CA GLU A 190 -14.78 -9.80 23.89
C GLU A 190 -13.45 -10.18 23.24
N ILE A 191 -12.33 -9.85 23.89
CA ILE A 191 -10.98 -10.19 23.42
C ILE A 191 -10.50 -11.40 24.22
N PRO A 192 -10.15 -12.51 23.57
CA PRO A 192 -9.70 -13.73 24.25
C PRO A 192 -8.54 -13.46 25.22
N GLY A 193 -8.73 -13.81 26.49
CA GLY A 193 -7.73 -13.59 27.55
C GLY A 193 -7.62 -12.14 28.06
N GLN A 194 -8.49 -11.24 27.58
CA GLN A 194 -8.57 -9.85 28.00
C GLN A 194 -10.01 -9.48 28.39
N THR A 195 -10.21 -8.23 28.82
CA THR A 195 -11.55 -7.69 29.08
C THR A 195 -12.27 -7.36 27.76
N THR A 196 -13.61 -7.30 27.81
CA THR A 196 -14.42 -6.79 26.70
C THR A 196 -14.17 -5.30 26.48
N GLN A 197 -13.76 -4.91 25.27
CA GLN A 197 -13.42 -3.54 24.92
C GLN A 197 -13.48 -3.32 23.39
N LYS A 198 -12.95 -2.20 22.90
CA LYS A 198 -12.90 -1.93 21.46
C LYS A 198 -12.10 -3.00 20.72
N ILE A 199 -12.65 -3.55 19.64
CA ILE A 199 -12.09 -4.69 18.88
C ILE A 199 -10.66 -4.44 18.37
N ASN A 200 -10.32 -3.18 18.08
CA ASN A 200 -9.01 -2.78 17.58
C ASN A 200 -7.89 -2.93 18.65
N ALA A 201 -8.25 -3.01 19.92
CA ALA A 201 -7.29 -3.18 21.00
C ALA A 201 -6.66 -4.61 21.00
N ALA A 202 -7.33 -5.58 20.42
CA ALA A 202 -6.80 -6.94 20.31
C ALA A 202 -5.41 -6.97 19.65
N TYR A 203 -5.20 -6.12 18.63
CA TYR A 203 -3.92 -6.03 17.94
C TYR A 203 -2.78 -5.56 18.86
N SER A 204 -3.05 -4.59 19.74
CA SER A 204 -2.04 -4.08 20.67
C SER A 204 -1.68 -5.06 21.80
N PHE A 205 -2.56 -6.04 22.11
CA PHE A 205 -2.29 -7.05 23.14
C PHE A 205 -1.58 -8.29 22.60
N GLY A 206 -1.86 -8.70 21.37
CA GLY A 206 -1.36 -9.96 20.84
C GLY A 206 -1.19 -10.00 19.32
N GLY A 207 -0.96 -8.82 18.69
CA GLY A 207 -0.69 -8.74 17.27
C GLY A 207 -1.82 -9.32 16.39
N ALA A 208 -1.42 -9.77 15.22
CA ALA A 208 -2.37 -10.35 14.25
C ALA A 208 -3.04 -11.61 14.79
N ALA A 209 -2.34 -12.45 15.56
CA ALA A 209 -2.89 -13.71 16.09
C ALA A 209 -4.12 -13.47 16.99
N LEU A 210 -4.02 -12.53 17.93
CA LEU A 210 -5.13 -12.22 18.82
C LEU A 210 -6.25 -11.47 18.09
N GLN A 211 -5.89 -10.59 17.13
CA GLN A 211 -6.87 -9.89 16.33
C GLN A 211 -7.69 -10.86 15.46
N ILE A 212 -7.06 -11.86 14.83
CA ILE A 212 -7.75 -12.92 14.08
C ILE A 212 -8.76 -13.64 14.98
N LYS A 213 -8.32 -14.17 16.11
CA LYS A 213 -9.19 -14.89 17.07
C LYS A 213 -10.35 -14.03 17.58
N THR A 214 -10.09 -12.74 17.82
CA THR A 214 -11.12 -11.80 18.27
C THR A 214 -12.18 -11.56 17.18
N VAL A 215 -11.77 -11.39 15.91
CA VAL A 215 -12.71 -11.20 14.80
C VAL A 215 -13.50 -12.48 14.54
N GLU A 216 -12.86 -13.66 14.60
CA GLU A 216 -13.52 -14.96 14.48
C GLU A 216 -14.61 -15.16 15.54
N GLN A 217 -14.26 -14.92 16.80
CA GLN A 217 -15.21 -15.01 17.92
C GLN A 217 -16.34 -14.00 17.78
N PHE A 218 -16.03 -12.75 17.42
CA PHE A 218 -17.00 -11.67 17.29
C PHE A 218 -18.03 -11.89 16.18
N LEU A 219 -17.61 -12.47 15.05
CA LEU A 219 -18.49 -12.69 13.90
C LEU A 219 -18.99 -14.15 13.76
N GLY A 220 -18.37 -15.10 14.46
CA GLY A 220 -18.68 -16.52 14.35
C GLY A 220 -18.29 -17.13 13.00
N ILE A 221 -17.14 -16.70 12.44
CA ILE A 221 -16.58 -17.18 11.16
C ILE A 221 -15.13 -17.60 11.33
N GLN A 222 -14.58 -18.30 10.35
CA GLN A 222 -13.16 -18.59 10.26
C GLN A 222 -12.47 -17.60 9.33
N ILE A 223 -11.23 -17.23 9.68
CA ILE A 223 -10.33 -16.43 8.87
C ILE A 223 -9.33 -17.36 8.19
N ASP A 224 -9.32 -17.34 6.87
CA ASP A 224 -8.46 -18.19 6.06
C ASP A 224 -7.07 -17.57 5.86
N HIS A 225 -7.00 -16.25 5.65
CA HIS A 225 -5.78 -15.51 5.39
C HIS A 225 -5.78 -14.16 6.10
N VAL A 226 -4.59 -13.57 6.29
CA VAL A 226 -4.43 -12.21 6.80
C VAL A 226 -3.54 -11.37 5.90
N ALA A 227 -3.86 -10.10 5.77
CA ALA A 227 -3.03 -9.10 5.12
C ALA A 227 -2.93 -7.85 5.99
N ILE A 228 -1.74 -7.54 6.49
CA ILE A 228 -1.46 -6.35 7.29
C ILE A 228 -0.86 -5.31 6.37
N ILE A 229 -1.44 -4.12 6.27
CA ILE A 229 -0.96 -3.06 5.39
C ILE A 229 0.37 -2.52 5.93
N ASP A 230 1.41 -2.61 5.12
CA ASP A 230 2.70 -1.94 5.32
C ASP A 230 2.64 -0.58 4.63
N PHE A 231 2.72 0.50 5.39
CA PHE A 231 2.56 1.85 4.83
C PHE A 231 3.65 2.23 3.85
N THR A 232 4.90 1.83 4.12
CA THR A 232 6.02 2.11 3.20
C THR A 232 5.84 1.35 1.89
N GLY A 233 5.53 0.06 1.96
CA GLY A 233 5.25 -0.74 0.77
C GLY A 233 4.01 -0.28 0.01
N PHE A 234 3.01 0.26 0.72
CA PHE A 234 1.82 0.84 0.10
C PHE A 234 2.15 2.13 -0.69
N GLU A 235 2.97 3.03 -0.12
CA GLU A 235 3.47 4.20 -0.83
C GLU A 235 4.28 3.80 -2.07
N ASP A 236 5.23 2.87 -1.93
CA ASP A 236 6.04 2.37 -3.04
C ASP A 236 5.19 1.75 -4.17
N LEU A 237 4.13 0.99 -3.83
CA LEU A 237 3.21 0.43 -4.81
C LEU A 237 2.48 1.52 -5.60
N ILE A 238 1.94 2.53 -4.91
CA ILE A 238 1.23 3.63 -5.57
C ILE A 238 2.16 4.40 -6.50
N ASP A 239 3.39 4.66 -6.09
CA ASP A 239 4.38 5.34 -6.91
C ASP A 239 4.81 4.47 -8.11
N ALA A 240 4.93 3.16 -7.93
CA ALA A 240 5.25 2.22 -9.01
C ALA A 240 4.17 2.16 -10.10
N VAL A 241 2.89 2.28 -9.73
CA VAL A 241 1.78 2.34 -10.71
C VAL A 241 1.58 3.74 -11.31
N GLY A 242 2.38 4.72 -10.89
CA GLY A 242 2.35 6.09 -11.39
C GLY A 242 1.29 6.98 -10.75
N GLY A 243 1.04 6.78 -9.47
CA GLY A 243 0.02 7.47 -8.70
C GLY A 243 -1.39 6.93 -8.91
N VAL A 244 -2.33 7.34 -8.06
CA VAL A 244 -3.75 6.95 -8.15
C VAL A 244 -4.65 8.15 -8.35
N GLU A 245 -5.75 7.96 -9.06
CA GLU A 245 -6.79 8.97 -9.21
C GLU A 245 -7.92 8.70 -8.20
N VAL A 246 -8.31 9.74 -7.47
CA VAL A 246 -9.40 9.67 -6.50
C VAL A 246 -10.37 10.83 -6.73
N GLU A 247 -11.66 10.53 -6.62
CA GLU A 247 -12.72 11.55 -6.66
C GLU A 247 -12.95 12.10 -5.26
N VAL A 248 -12.70 13.40 -5.08
CA VAL A 248 -12.85 14.10 -3.78
C VAL A 248 -14.12 14.94 -3.81
N PRO A 249 -15.10 14.67 -2.92
CA PRO A 249 -16.43 15.30 -2.99
C PRO A 249 -16.41 16.80 -2.66
N VAL A 250 -15.46 17.25 -1.84
CA VAL A 250 -15.34 18.64 -1.39
C VAL A 250 -13.88 19.04 -1.36
N LYS A 251 -13.61 20.35 -1.47
CA LYS A 251 -12.25 20.87 -1.29
C LYS A 251 -11.77 20.60 0.14
N LEU A 252 -10.66 19.90 0.28
CA LEU A 252 -10.21 19.32 1.54
C LEU A 252 -8.78 19.74 1.85
N CYS A 253 -8.55 20.22 3.07
CA CYS A 253 -7.24 20.42 3.65
C CYS A 253 -7.11 19.60 4.93
N ALA A 254 -5.97 18.93 5.11
CA ALA A 254 -5.66 18.18 6.32
C ALA A 254 -4.15 18.17 6.56
N ASP A 255 -3.76 18.30 7.82
CA ASP A 255 -2.38 18.10 8.25
C ASP A 255 -2.31 16.74 8.94
N ILE A 256 -1.65 15.79 8.28
CA ILE A 256 -1.50 14.43 8.77
C ILE A 256 -0.12 14.30 9.39
N SER A 257 -0.05 14.21 10.71
CA SER A 257 1.21 14.03 11.43
C SER A 257 1.77 12.63 11.23
N GLY A 258 3.09 12.54 11.05
CA GLY A 258 3.85 11.30 10.98
C GLY A 258 3.59 10.49 9.71
N GLY A 259 4.27 10.84 8.64
CA GLY A 259 4.33 10.03 7.42
C GLY A 259 4.98 8.67 7.65
N ALA A 260 4.68 7.69 6.80
CA ALA A 260 5.39 6.43 6.76
C ALA A 260 6.72 6.61 6.00
N GLY A 261 7.74 5.98 6.46
CA GLY A 261 8.97 5.61 5.79
C GLY A 261 9.91 6.68 5.25
N HIS A 262 9.47 7.63 4.48
CA HIS A 262 10.35 8.54 3.76
C HIS A 262 10.48 9.94 4.36
N GLY A 263 9.59 10.32 5.25
CA GLY A 263 9.64 11.60 5.95
C GLY A 263 8.97 11.50 7.31
N GLN A 264 9.68 11.87 8.35
CA GLN A 264 9.13 11.91 9.71
C GLN A 264 8.27 13.16 9.96
N GLY A 265 8.06 14.01 8.94
CA GLY A 265 7.56 15.37 9.06
C GLY A 265 6.05 15.57 8.88
N GLY A 266 5.28 14.54 8.62
CA GLY A 266 3.85 14.69 8.32
C GLY A 266 3.56 15.29 6.92
N VAL A 267 2.33 15.15 6.45
CA VAL A 267 1.88 15.57 5.12
C VAL A 267 0.78 16.60 5.24
N THR A 268 0.99 17.77 4.63
CA THR A 268 -0.09 18.74 4.42
C THR A 268 -0.84 18.38 3.15
N LEU A 269 -2.02 17.80 3.29
CA LEU A 269 -2.89 17.42 2.18
C LEU A 269 -3.74 18.61 1.75
N ARG A 270 -3.72 18.95 0.46
CA ARG A 270 -4.56 19.99 -0.14
C ARG A 270 -5.17 19.43 -1.42
N LEU A 271 -6.44 19.03 -1.35
CA LEU A 271 -7.16 18.45 -2.48
C LEU A 271 -8.25 19.40 -2.96
N HIS A 272 -8.44 19.46 -4.27
CA HIS A 272 -9.57 20.17 -4.85
C HIS A 272 -10.78 19.24 -4.98
N LYS A 273 -11.97 19.82 -5.09
CA LYS A 273 -13.18 19.05 -5.42
C LYS A 273 -13.03 18.44 -6.82
N GLY A 274 -13.39 17.19 -6.98
CA GLY A 274 -13.28 16.44 -8.23
C GLY A 274 -12.09 15.48 -8.23
N THR A 275 -11.64 15.07 -9.41
CA THR A 275 -10.57 14.10 -9.58
C THR A 275 -9.21 14.69 -9.21
N ASN A 276 -8.51 14.03 -8.28
CA ASN A 276 -7.13 14.36 -7.87
C ASN A 276 -6.22 13.17 -8.16
N THR A 277 -5.01 13.44 -8.68
CA THR A 277 -3.96 12.42 -8.80
C THR A 277 -3.06 12.51 -7.57
N LEU A 278 -2.96 11.40 -6.84
CA LEU A 278 -2.18 11.29 -5.61
C LEU A 278 -0.97 10.38 -5.84
N ASP A 279 0.19 10.81 -5.36
CA ASP A 279 1.36 9.96 -5.15
C ASP A 279 1.18 9.09 -3.92
N GLY A 280 2.13 8.20 -3.62
CA GLY A 280 2.06 7.27 -2.49
C GLY A 280 1.83 7.98 -1.17
N GLU A 281 2.64 9.01 -0.87
CA GLU A 281 2.56 9.79 0.36
C GLU A 281 1.19 10.47 0.55
N LYS A 282 0.68 11.12 -0.50
CA LYS A 282 -0.64 11.78 -0.45
C LYS A 282 -1.80 10.80 -0.39
N ALA A 283 -1.71 9.67 -1.09
CA ALA A 283 -2.74 8.64 -1.07
C ALA A 283 -2.84 7.99 0.32
N LEU A 284 -1.69 7.71 0.96
CA LEU A 284 -1.66 7.23 2.34
C LEU A 284 -2.24 8.28 3.29
N ALA A 285 -1.82 9.55 3.18
CA ALA A 285 -2.35 10.65 3.98
C ALA A 285 -3.87 10.79 3.81
N TYR A 286 -4.38 10.72 2.58
CA TYR A 286 -5.82 10.79 2.29
C TYR A 286 -6.58 9.62 2.94
N SER A 287 -6.06 8.41 2.87
CA SER A 287 -6.67 7.23 3.50
C SER A 287 -6.68 7.27 5.04
N ARG A 288 -5.83 8.10 5.65
CA ARG A 288 -5.69 8.29 7.11
C ARG A 288 -6.39 9.53 7.63
N THR A 289 -6.92 10.38 6.75
CA THR A 289 -7.55 11.63 7.14
C THR A 289 -8.74 11.40 8.07
N ARG A 290 -8.71 11.99 9.26
CA ARG A 290 -9.77 11.87 10.30
C ARG A 290 -10.58 13.15 10.45
N GLU A 291 -9.93 14.30 10.47
CA GLU A 291 -10.54 15.59 10.75
C GLU A 291 -10.11 16.64 9.71
N PRO A 292 -10.50 16.46 8.43
CA PRO A 292 -10.17 17.46 7.43
C PRO A 292 -11.00 18.72 7.65
N VAL A 293 -10.42 19.84 7.23
CA VAL A 293 -11.11 21.10 7.17
C VAL A 293 -11.40 21.46 5.70
N GLU A 294 -12.45 22.22 5.44
CA GLU A 294 -12.59 22.88 4.17
C GLU A 294 -11.45 23.89 4.03
N CYS A 295 -10.69 23.81 2.93
CA CYS A 295 -9.56 24.71 2.73
C CYS A 295 -10.00 26.16 2.83
N PRO A 296 -9.50 26.97 3.78
CA PRO A 296 -9.92 28.35 3.93
C PRO A 296 -9.54 29.15 2.68
N GLY A 297 -10.48 29.96 2.18
CA GLY A 297 -10.19 31.01 1.22
C GLY A 297 -9.44 32.16 1.89
N PRO A 298 -8.86 33.11 1.11
CA PRO A 298 -8.21 34.29 1.66
C PRO A 298 -9.15 35.03 2.63
N GLY A 299 -8.71 35.22 3.88
CA GLY A 299 -9.46 35.93 4.92
C GLY A 299 -10.64 35.18 5.53
N LYS A 300 -10.78 33.86 5.28
CA LYS A 300 -11.79 33.00 5.91
C LYS A 300 -11.15 32.04 6.90
N SER A 301 -11.83 31.77 8.01
CA SER A 301 -11.46 30.71 8.94
C SER A 301 -11.71 29.35 8.33
N ALA A 302 -10.87 28.36 8.69
CA ALA A 302 -11.10 26.96 8.33
C ALA A 302 -12.42 26.48 8.95
N PHE A 303 -13.22 25.78 8.17
CA PHE A 303 -14.46 25.14 8.64
C PHE A 303 -14.22 23.64 8.74
N THR A 304 -14.44 23.06 9.91
CA THR A 304 -14.32 21.61 10.11
C THR A 304 -15.38 20.88 9.29
N LEU A 305 -14.95 20.04 8.37
CA LEU A 305 -15.85 19.13 7.66
C LEU A 305 -16.22 18.05 8.67
N GLY A 306 -17.52 17.83 8.90
CA GLY A 306 -18.01 16.78 9.80
C GLY A 306 -17.65 15.38 9.27
N TYR A 307 -16.36 15.09 9.23
CA TYR A 307 -15.83 13.82 8.77
C TYR A 307 -15.97 12.79 9.88
N ASN A 308 -16.54 11.65 9.55
CA ASN A 308 -16.67 10.53 10.46
C ASN A 308 -15.90 9.32 9.92
N ASP A 309 -15.91 8.24 10.66
CA ASP A 309 -15.23 6.99 10.29
C ASP A 309 -15.70 6.43 8.93
N LEU A 310 -16.96 6.68 8.56
CA LEU A 310 -17.50 6.31 7.26
C LEU A 310 -16.82 7.05 6.09
N ASN A 311 -16.47 8.32 6.28
CA ASN A 311 -15.79 9.10 5.25
C ASN A 311 -14.33 8.60 5.10
N ARG A 312 -13.67 8.21 6.19
CA ARG A 312 -12.35 7.57 6.15
C ARG A 312 -12.41 6.25 5.37
N THR A 313 -13.40 5.41 5.66
CA THR A 313 -13.63 4.15 4.90
C THR A 313 -13.82 4.42 3.42
N LYS A 314 -14.59 5.45 3.04
CA LYS A 314 -14.75 5.84 1.63
C LYS A 314 -13.45 6.31 0.99
N ALA A 315 -12.62 7.09 1.72
CA ALA A 315 -11.32 7.52 1.23
C ALA A 315 -10.39 6.32 0.97
N GLN A 316 -10.35 5.36 1.90
CA GLN A 316 -9.59 4.10 1.73
C GLN A 316 -10.07 3.32 0.50
N GLN A 317 -11.39 3.19 0.32
CA GLN A 317 -11.95 2.52 -0.86
C GLN A 317 -11.62 3.25 -2.16
N ALA A 318 -11.66 4.59 -2.16
CA ALA A 318 -11.30 5.37 -3.34
C ALA A 318 -9.85 5.13 -3.76
N VAL A 319 -8.92 5.06 -2.80
CA VAL A 319 -7.51 4.75 -3.09
C VAL A 319 -7.35 3.33 -3.63
N ILE A 320 -8.00 2.32 -3.02
CA ILE A 320 -7.97 0.92 -3.50
C ILE A 320 -8.53 0.82 -4.92
N ASN A 321 -9.65 1.50 -5.19
CA ASN A 321 -10.23 1.53 -6.53
C ASN A 321 -9.29 2.23 -7.53
N GLY A 322 -8.65 3.33 -7.14
CA GLY A 322 -7.66 4.00 -7.97
C GLY A 322 -6.47 3.10 -8.32
N ILE A 323 -5.96 2.29 -7.38
CA ILE A 323 -4.93 1.28 -7.68
C ILE A 323 -5.46 0.25 -8.69
N LYS A 324 -6.67 -0.28 -8.48
CA LYS A 324 -7.31 -1.23 -9.40
C LYS A 324 -7.42 -0.64 -10.81
N GLU A 325 -7.94 0.57 -10.94
CA GLU A 325 -8.08 1.27 -12.22
C GLU A 325 -6.72 1.45 -12.91
N ARG A 326 -5.69 1.91 -12.18
CA ARG A 326 -4.34 2.06 -12.75
C ARG A 326 -3.76 0.75 -13.29
N LEU A 327 -4.03 -0.36 -12.63
CA LEU A 327 -3.54 -1.68 -13.05
C LEU A 327 -4.35 -2.28 -14.20
N THR A 328 -5.65 -1.97 -14.29
CA THR A 328 -6.56 -2.60 -15.26
C THR A 328 -6.91 -1.72 -16.46
N ASP A 329 -6.59 -0.42 -16.46
CA ASP A 329 -6.85 0.49 -17.56
C ASP A 329 -6.08 0.07 -18.84
N PRO A 330 -6.77 -0.23 -19.95
CA PRO A 330 -6.14 -0.59 -21.22
C PRO A 330 -5.14 0.46 -21.73
N LEU A 331 -5.36 1.74 -21.47
CA LEU A 331 -4.46 2.82 -21.89
C LEU A 331 -3.15 2.81 -21.09
N ARG A 332 -3.13 2.19 -19.92
CA ARG A 332 -1.96 2.03 -19.04
C ARG A 332 -1.17 0.74 -19.30
N ILE A 333 -1.66 -0.17 -20.11
CA ILE A 333 -0.95 -1.42 -20.44
C ILE A 333 0.51 -1.18 -20.85
N PRO A 334 0.85 -0.22 -21.74
CA PRO A 334 2.26 0.02 -22.09
C PRO A 334 3.11 0.46 -20.90
N TYR A 335 2.58 1.33 -20.03
CA TYR A 335 3.24 1.78 -18.80
C TYR A 335 3.44 0.61 -17.85
N ASN A 336 2.38 -0.11 -17.52
CA ASN A 336 2.39 -1.25 -16.61
C ASN A 336 3.31 -2.37 -17.11
N PHE A 337 3.38 -2.59 -18.44
CA PHE A 337 4.30 -3.55 -19.04
C PHE A 337 5.76 -3.15 -18.84
N ILE A 338 6.12 -1.89 -19.10
CA ILE A 338 7.49 -1.39 -18.95
C ILE A 338 7.92 -1.42 -17.47
N HIS A 339 7.01 -1.06 -16.56
CA HIS A 339 7.26 -1.04 -15.12
C HIS A 339 6.94 -2.38 -14.43
N GLY A 340 6.54 -3.39 -15.20
CA GLY A 340 6.11 -4.70 -14.69
C GLY A 340 7.01 -5.33 -13.62
N PRO A 341 8.35 -5.39 -13.80
CA PRO A 341 9.23 -5.93 -12.76
C PRO A 341 9.25 -5.09 -11.47
N ILE A 342 9.10 -3.77 -11.56
CA ILE A 342 9.06 -2.85 -10.40
C ILE A 342 7.73 -3.02 -9.69
N ILE A 343 6.61 -2.93 -10.42
CA ILE A 343 5.26 -3.15 -9.87
C ILE A 343 5.18 -4.56 -9.24
N GLY A 344 5.73 -5.58 -9.92
CA GLY A 344 5.77 -6.94 -9.40
C GLY A 344 6.57 -7.05 -8.11
N TRP A 345 7.66 -6.32 -7.97
CA TRP A 345 8.47 -6.31 -6.75
C TRP A 345 7.82 -5.53 -5.60
N ASP A 346 7.17 -4.40 -5.88
CA ASP A 346 6.64 -3.49 -4.85
C ASP A 346 5.22 -3.85 -4.42
N ALA A 347 4.40 -4.45 -5.30
CA ALA A 347 3.03 -4.80 -4.97
C ALA A 347 2.90 -5.72 -3.73
N PRO A 348 3.66 -6.81 -3.57
CA PRO A 348 3.56 -7.64 -2.37
C PRO A 348 4.06 -6.95 -1.11
N LYS A 349 4.99 -5.99 -1.22
CA LYS A 349 5.52 -5.26 -0.07
C LYS A 349 4.47 -4.39 0.64
N ALA A 350 3.40 -4.02 -0.06
CA ALA A 350 2.28 -3.31 0.53
C ALA A 350 1.61 -4.08 1.67
N PHE A 351 1.90 -5.37 1.81
CA PHE A 351 1.26 -6.23 2.79
C PHE A 351 2.25 -7.18 3.46
N VAL A 352 2.17 -7.31 4.78
CA VAL A 352 2.69 -8.47 5.51
C VAL A 352 1.57 -9.51 5.56
N SER A 353 1.79 -10.70 5.02
CA SER A 353 0.73 -11.69 4.80
C SER A 353 1.27 -13.12 4.85
N ASP A 354 0.39 -14.08 5.14
CA ASP A 354 0.64 -15.50 4.94
C ASP A 354 0.54 -15.91 3.46
N MET A 355 -0.08 -15.09 2.62
CA MET A 355 -0.29 -15.34 1.21
C MET A 355 1.00 -15.17 0.41
N GLY A 356 1.58 -16.29 -0.02
CA GLY A 356 2.80 -16.31 -0.83
C GLY A 356 2.53 -16.19 -2.34
N PHE A 357 3.55 -16.55 -3.11
CA PHE A 357 3.57 -16.43 -4.58
C PHE A 357 2.45 -17.18 -5.30
N LEU A 358 1.89 -18.22 -4.69
CA LEU A 358 0.80 -18.99 -5.28
C LEU A 358 -0.57 -18.38 -4.98
N THR A 359 -0.78 -17.89 -3.77
CA THR A 359 -2.08 -17.44 -3.26
C THR A 359 -2.37 -15.99 -3.67
N MET A 360 -1.39 -15.09 -3.55
CA MET A 360 -1.58 -13.66 -3.83
C MET A 360 -1.98 -13.35 -5.28
N PRO A 361 -1.43 -13.98 -6.33
CA PRO A 361 -1.91 -13.77 -7.71
C PRO A 361 -3.36 -14.19 -7.92
N GLN A 362 -3.79 -15.24 -7.23
CA GLN A 362 -5.17 -15.72 -7.29
C GLN A 362 -6.15 -14.72 -6.64
N LEU A 363 -5.75 -14.08 -5.53
CA LEU A 363 -6.52 -13.01 -4.92
C LEU A 363 -6.69 -11.82 -5.87
N ILE A 364 -5.59 -11.38 -6.53
CA ILE A 364 -5.62 -10.30 -7.50
C ILE A 364 -6.57 -10.65 -8.66
N LEU A 365 -6.48 -11.88 -9.16
CA LEU A 365 -7.36 -12.34 -10.23
C LEU A 365 -8.82 -12.43 -9.77
N ALA A 366 -9.09 -12.95 -8.57
CA ALA A 366 -10.44 -12.99 -7.99
C ALA A 366 -11.03 -11.57 -7.84
N ALA A 367 -10.22 -10.59 -7.43
CA ALA A 367 -10.62 -9.19 -7.36
C ALA A 367 -10.93 -8.58 -8.74
N ALA A 368 -10.17 -9.00 -9.78
CA ALA A 368 -10.37 -8.50 -11.14
C ALA A 368 -11.65 -9.06 -11.80
N ILE A 369 -11.97 -10.34 -11.56
CA ILE A 369 -13.11 -11.03 -12.20
C ILE A 369 -14.37 -11.06 -11.33
N GLY A 370 -14.28 -10.85 -10.02
CA GLY A 370 -15.35 -11.03 -9.05
C GLY A 370 -16.42 -9.93 -9.04
N GLY A 371 -16.38 -8.99 -10.00
CA GLY A 371 -17.36 -7.90 -10.10
C GLY A 371 -17.20 -6.82 -9.03
N GLU A 372 -17.94 -5.73 -9.16
CA GLU A 372 -18.02 -4.67 -8.14
C GLU A 372 -19.13 -5.01 -7.13
N SER A 373 -18.81 -5.82 -6.13
CA SER A 373 -19.65 -5.82 -4.93
C SER A 373 -19.25 -4.61 -4.07
N GLY A 374 -20.22 -3.77 -3.74
CA GLY A 374 -20.00 -2.66 -2.82
C GLY A 374 -19.39 -3.16 -1.50
N THR A 375 -18.66 -2.29 -0.79
CA THR A 375 -18.23 -2.63 0.56
C THR A 375 -19.40 -2.46 1.51
N ASP A 376 -19.79 -3.54 2.18
CA ASP A 376 -20.72 -3.46 3.31
C ASP A 376 -19.96 -2.94 4.55
N VAL A 377 -20.65 -2.18 5.37
CA VAL A 377 -20.08 -1.68 6.64
C VAL A 377 -20.95 -2.21 7.76
N LEU A 378 -20.34 -2.91 8.70
CA LEU A 378 -21.02 -3.34 9.91
C LEU A 378 -21.58 -2.11 10.63
N CYS A 379 -22.86 -2.11 10.97
CA CYS A 379 -23.54 -0.91 11.50
C CYS A 379 -23.64 0.29 10.55
N GLY A 380 -23.35 0.14 9.26
CA GLY A 380 -23.41 1.21 8.27
C GLY A 380 -24.85 1.70 7.95
N SER A 381 -25.87 1.03 8.47
CA SER A 381 -27.29 1.41 8.33
C SER A 381 -27.91 1.68 9.69
N PRO A 382 -28.71 2.74 9.85
CA PRO A 382 -29.50 2.97 11.09
C PRO A 382 -30.41 1.81 11.46
N LYS A 383 -30.83 1.00 10.46
CA LYS A 383 -31.68 -0.19 10.67
C LYS A 383 -30.92 -1.37 11.27
N ALA A 384 -29.60 -1.30 11.37
CA ALA A 384 -28.79 -2.38 11.96
C ALA A 384 -28.97 -2.50 13.47
N GLY A 385 -29.53 -1.48 14.13
CA GLY A 385 -29.81 -1.49 15.57
C GLY A 385 -28.56 -1.39 16.45
N CYS A 386 -27.45 -0.90 15.89
CA CYS A 386 -26.22 -0.67 16.65
C CYS A 386 -26.37 0.57 17.56
N SER A 387 -25.82 0.50 18.77
CA SER A 387 -25.68 1.65 19.67
C SER A 387 -24.30 2.27 19.53
N LEU A 388 -24.23 3.58 19.35
CA LEU A 388 -22.96 4.34 19.29
C LEU A 388 -22.50 4.83 20.67
N ASP A 389 -23.32 4.62 21.71
CA ASP A 389 -23.10 5.09 23.08
C ASP A 389 -22.69 3.93 24.02
N GLY A 390 -21.97 2.95 23.51
CA GLY A 390 -21.46 1.84 24.28
C GLY A 390 -20.36 2.26 25.30
N PRO A 391 -19.92 1.34 26.17
CA PRO A 391 -18.85 1.61 27.14
C PRO A 391 -17.62 2.23 26.47
N GLU A 392 -17.04 3.27 27.11
CA GLU A 392 -15.85 3.98 26.62
C GLU A 392 -16.00 4.57 25.20
N GLY A 393 -17.23 4.90 24.77
CA GLY A 393 -17.52 5.38 23.42
C GLY A 393 -17.32 4.29 22.34
N SER A 394 -17.57 3.04 22.71
CA SER A 394 -17.58 1.92 21.79
C SER A 394 -18.92 1.79 21.06
N ILE A 395 -18.93 0.95 20.02
CA ILE A 395 -20.13 0.63 19.24
C ILE A 395 -20.62 -0.75 19.67
N GLU A 396 -21.80 -0.80 20.28
CA GLU A 396 -22.45 -2.07 20.57
C GLU A 396 -23.14 -2.62 19.31
N VAL A 397 -22.72 -3.82 18.92
CA VAL A 397 -23.21 -4.47 17.70
C VAL A 397 -24.07 -5.68 18.08
N PRO A 398 -25.41 -5.63 17.86
CA PRO A 398 -26.27 -6.74 18.19
C PRO A 398 -25.99 -7.97 17.30
N ASP A 399 -26.26 -9.17 17.83
CA ASP A 399 -26.07 -10.43 17.12
C ASP A 399 -26.79 -10.50 15.78
N SER A 400 -27.97 -9.89 15.69
CA SER A 400 -28.72 -9.81 14.45
C SER A 400 -27.99 -9.05 13.36
N ALA A 401 -27.30 -7.94 13.71
CA ALA A 401 -26.50 -7.15 12.78
C ALA A 401 -25.24 -7.93 12.33
N ARG A 402 -24.56 -8.59 13.28
CA ARG A 402 -23.40 -9.45 12.97
C ARG A 402 -23.77 -10.57 12.01
N ARG A 403 -24.82 -11.35 12.32
CA ARG A 403 -25.31 -12.42 11.43
C ARG A 403 -25.76 -11.92 10.07
N ALA A 404 -26.44 -10.78 10.00
CA ALA A 404 -26.85 -10.20 8.72
C ALA A 404 -25.65 -9.75 7.87
N ALA A 405 -24.64 -9.16 8.47
CA ALA A 405 -23.40 -8.76 7.78
C ALA A 405 -22.62 -9.98 7.29
N VAL A 406 -22.47 -11.00 8.13
CA VAL A 406 -21.82 -12.26 7.75
C VAL A 406 -22.55 -12.94 6.59
N LYS A 407 -23.89 -12.99 6.63
CA LYS A 407 -24.67 -13.55 5.52
C LYS A 407 -24.40 -12.83 4.20
N ARG A 408 -24.30 -11.50 4.20
CA ARG A 408 -23.99 -10.71 2.98
C ARG A 408 -22.55 -10.92 2.53
N LEU A 409 -21.60 -11.11 3.46
CA LEU A 409 -20.22 -11.40 3.14
C LEU A 409 -20.06 -12.77 2.48
N MET A 410 -20.78 -13.77 2.98
CA MET A 410 -20.65 -15.15 2.50
C MET A 410 -21.38 -15.39 1.15
N GLY A 411 -22.38 -14.57 0.80
CA GLY A 411 -23.15 -14.63 -0.43
C GLY A 411 -24.48 -15.36 -0.26
#